data_bb0d7bb51c1d91d817f3cba65a1be794
#
_entry.id   bb0d7bb51c1d91d817f3cba65a1be794
#
_cell.length_a   1.000
_cell.length_b   1.000
_cell.length_c   1.000
_cell.angle_alpha   90.00
_cell.angle_beta   90.00
_cell.angle_gamma   90.00
#
_symmetry.space_group_name_H-M   'P 1'
#
loop_
_entity.id
_entity.type
_entity.pdbx_description
1 polymer ?
#
loop_
_entity_poly.entity_id
_entity_poly.type
_entity_poly.pdbx_seq_one_letter_code
_entity_poly.pdbx_strand_id
1 'polypeptide(L)' 'MATLTSKELTAIDDQLSVEENMIKKFKMYSQTCSDPQLKTKCEQIASRHQNHYTRLLNQLG' A
#
# COMPACT_ATOMS: atom_id res chain seq x y z
N MET A 1 -17.79 -4.92 16.37
CA MET A 1 -17.37 -4.56 15.00
C MET A 1 -18.49 -4.88 14.02
N ALA A 2 -18.78 -3.98 13.10
CA ALA A 2 -19.81 -4.22 12.11
C ALA A 2 -19.41 -5.35 11.16
N THR A 3 -20.38 -6.18 10.78
CA THR A 3 -20.17 -7.25 9.81
C THR A 3 -20.06 -6.64 8.42
N LEU A 4 -18.99 -7.01 7.70
CA LEU A 4 -18.76 -6.56 6.34
C LEU A 4 -19.60 -7.39 5.36
N THR A 5 -20.15 -6.72 4.36
CA THR A 5 -20.84 -7.39 3.25
C THR A 5 -19.82 -8.01 2.30
N SER A 6 -20.26 -8.95 1.46
CA SER A 6 -19.40 -9.54 0.42
C SER A 6 -18.83 -8.48 -0.52
N LYS A 7 -19.65 -7.48 -0.84
CA LYS A 7 -19.24 -6.37 -1.72
C LYS A 7 -18.16 -5.52 -1.07
N GLU A 8 -18.31 -5.26 0.22
CA GLU A 8 -17.31 -4.50 0.98
C GLU A 8 -15.99 -5.28 1.10
N LEU A 9 -16.06 -6.59 1.35
CA LEU A 9 -14.89 -7.46 1.41
C LEU A 9 -14.14 -7.47 0.08
N THR A 10 -14.87 -7.58 -1.03
CA THR A 10 -14.28 -7.55 -2.36
C THR A 10 -13.57 -6.21 -2.62
N ALA A 11 -14.20 -5.10 -2.23
CA ALA A 11 -13.61 -3.77 -2.42
C ALA A 11 -12.32 -3.62 -1.60
N ILE A 12 -12.30 -4.12 -0.37
CA ILE A 12 -11.11 -4.07 0.48
C ILE A 12 -10.00 -4.95 -0.12
N ASP A 13 -10.34 -6.14 -0.58
CA ASP A 13 -9.39 -7.06 -1.20
C ASP A 13 -8.74 -6.45 -2.45
N ASP A 14 -9.56 -5.84 -3.31
CA ASP A 14 -9.07 -5.15 -4.51
C ASP A 14 -8.12 -4.01 -4.12
N GLN A 15 -8.48 -3.22 -3.12
CA GLN A 15 -7.65 -2.11 -2.66
C GLN A 15 -6.35 -2.58 -2.02
N LEU A 16 -6.38 -3.69 -1.28
CA LEU A 16 -5.17 -4.29 -0.73
C LEU A 16 -4.19 -4.67 -1.84
N SER A 17 -4.69 -5.22 -2.94
CA SER A 17 -3.85 -5.57 -4.10
C SER A 17 -3.23 -4.33 -4.72
N VAL A 18 -3.99 -3.24 -4.85
CA VAL A 18 -3.47 -1.96 -5.38
C VAL A 18 -2.36 -1.43 -4.47
N GLU A 19 -2.58 -1.39 -3.16
CA GLU A 19 -1.59 -0.91 -2.20
C GLU A 19 -0.32 -1.76 -2.24
N GLU A 20 -0.47 -3.07 -2.32
CA GLU A 20 0.65 -4.01 -2.40
C GLU A 20 1.51 -3.77 -3.64
N ASN A 21 0.88 -3.56 -4.79
CA ASN A 21 1.57 -3.26 -6.04
C ASN A 21 2.32 -1.93 -5.95
N MET A 22 1.73 -0.92 -5.33
CA MET A 22 2.38 0.39 -5.17
C MET A 22 3.58 0.30 -4.22
N ILE A 23 3.47 -0.47 -3.14
CA ILE A 23 4.59 -0.70 -2.22
C ILE A 23 5.77 -1.32 -2.98
N LYS A 24 5.54 -2.40 -3.72
CA LYS A 24 6.57 -3.09 -4.49
C LYS A 24 7.21 -2.17 -5.52
N LYS A 25 6.38 -1.42 -6.23
CA LYS A 25 6.82 -0.50 -7.30
C LYS A 25 7.74 0.58 -6.74
N PHE A 26 7.34 1.25 -5.69
CA PHE A 26 8.12 2.35 -5.14
C PHE A 26 9.33 1.88 -4.34
N LYS A 27 9.30 0.69 -3.76
CA LYS A 27 10.50 0.08 -3.18
C LYS A 27 11.54 -0.20 -4.27
N MET A 28 11.10 -0.73 -5.41
CA MET A 28 11.99 -0.99 -6.54
C MET A 28 12.60 0.32 -7.05
N TYR A 29 11.78 1.34 -7.24
CA TYR A 29 12.26 2.66 -7.69
C TYR A 29 13.27 3.25 -6.71
N SER A 30 13.05 3.11 -5.40
CA SER A 30 13.98 3.61 -4.40
C SER A 30 15.33 2.91 -4.47
N GLN A 31 15.36 1.64 -4.87
CA GLN A 31 16.59 0.87 -5.01
C GLN A 31 17.34 1.18 -6.30
N THR A 32 16.63 1.51 -7.38
CA THR A 32 17.23 1.73 -8.69
C THR A 32 17.50 3.19 -9.01
N CYS A 33 16.90 4.10 -8.26
CA CYS A 33 17.06 5.54 -8.47
C CYS A 33 18.42 6.00 -7.95
N SER A 34 19.17 6.74 -8.78
CA SER A 34 20.49 7.28 -8.40
C SER A 34 20.40 8.66 -7.75
N ASP A 35 19.30 9.37 -7.93
CA ASP A 35 19.08 10.69 -7.35
C ASP A 35 18.63 10.54 -5.89
N PRO A 36 19.40 11.08 -4.91
CA PRO A 36 19.08 10.92 -3.49
C PRO A 36 17.72 11.50 -3.09
N GLN A 37 17.30 12.59 -3.71
CA GLN A 37 16.02 13.23 -3.38
C GLN A 37 14.85 12.40 -3.89
N LEU A 38 14.96 11.88 -5.10
CA LEU A 38 13.93 11.00 -5.67
C LEU A 38 13.87 9.67 -4.92
N LYS A 39 15.02 9.14 -4.54
CA LYS A 39 15.08 7.92 -3.74
C LYS A 39 14.32 8.10 -2.43
N THR A 40 14.56 9.20 -1.72
CA THR A 40 13.86 9.50 -0.47
C THR A 40 12.35 9.63 -0.70
N LYS A 41 11.94 10.28 -1.77
CA LYS A 41 10.52 10.41 -2.12
C LYS A 41 9.87 9.07 -2.38
N CYS A 42 10.55 8.18 -3.11
CA CYS A 42 10.04 6.84 -3.39
C CYS A 42 9.90 6.03 -2.09
N GLU A 43 10.86 6.14 -1.17
CA GLU A 43 10.79 5.50 0.14
C GLU A 43 9.59 6.00 0.95
N GLN A 44 9.34 7.32 0.93
CA GLN A 44 8.21 7.93 1.61
C GLN A 44 6.88 7.47 1.04
N ILE A 45 6.78 7.36 -0.28
CA ILE A 45 5.57 6.89 -0.97
C ILE A 45 5.31 5.43 -0.60
N ALA A 46 6.35 4.59 -0.62
CA ALA A 46 6.22 3.19 -0.23
C ALA A 46 5.74 3.05 1.22
N SER A 47 6.27 3.86 2.13
CA SER A 47 5.84 3.87 3.54
C SER A 47 4.38 4.28 3.69
N ARG A 48 3.94 5.27 2.94
CA ARG A 48 2.55 5.75 2.96
C ARG A 48 1.60 4.63 2.52
N HIS A 49 1.93 3.94 1.45
CA HIS A 49 1.12 2.83 0.96
C HIS A 49 1.15 1.64 1.93
N GLN A 50 2.28 1.41 2.61
CA GLN A 50 2.36 0.39 3.65
C GLN A 50 1.41 0.72 4.81
N ASN A 51 1.31 1.98 5.21
CA ASN A 51 0.38 2.41 6.24
C ASN A 51 -1.08 2.22 5.81
N HIS A 52 -1.39 2.53 4.55
CA HIS A 52 -2.72 2.30 3.99
C HIS A 52 -3.06 0.81 3.99
N TYR A 53 -2.12 -0.02 3.58
CA TYR A 53 -2.27 -1.48 3.57
C TYR A 53 -2.61 -1.99 4.97
N THR A 54 -1.84 -1.56 5.97
CA THR A 54 -2.04 -1.97 7.36
C THR A 54 -3.42 -1.54 7.87
N ARG A 55 -3.86 -0.32 7.55
CA ARG A 55 -5.20 0.16 7.94
C ARG A 55 -6.30 -0.67 7.31
N LEU A 56 -6.15 -1.02 6.03
CA LEU A 56 -7.13 -1.85 5.33
C LEU A 56 -7.20 -3.25 5.94
N LEU A 57 -6.06 -3.85 6.27
CA LEU A 57 -6.03 -5.15 6.94
C LEU A 57 -6.78 -5.12 8.26
N ASN A 58 -6.65 -4.03 9.01
CA ASN A 58 -7.33 -3.88 10.30
C ASN A 58 -8.85 -3.83 10.15
N GLN A 59 -9.38 -3.48 8.97
CA GLN A 59 -10.81 -3.52 8.69
C GLN A 59 -11.34 -4.97 8.67
N LEU A 60 -10.48 -5.94 8.41
CA LEU A 60 -10.86 -7.34 8.28
C LEU A 60 -10.86 -8.09 9.62
N GLY A 61 -10.18 -7.56 10.60
CA GLY A 61 -10.06 -8.19 11.91
C GLY A 61 -10.72 -7.43 13.01
#